data_c6675fbc9e9ecdb996118a315ec570b5
#
_entry.id   c6675fbc9e9ecdb996118a315ec570b5
#
_cell.length_a   1.000
_cell.length_b   1.000
_cell.length_c   1.000
_cell.angle_alpha   90.00
_cell.angle_beta   90.00
_cell.angle_gamma   90.00
#
_symmetry.space_group_name_H-M   'P 1'
#
loop_
_entity.id
_entity.type
_entity.pdbx_description
1 polymer ?
#
loop_
_entity_poly.entity_id
_entity_poly.type
_entity_poly.pdbx_seq_one_letter_code
_entity_poly.pdbx_strand_id
1 'polypeptide(L)'
;MADVKMIATRESYGNTLKALAAEGHDNLVVLDADLAAATKTGVFRKAHPDRHFDCGIAEANMMGVAAGLSTMGYVPFVSSFAMFAAGRAFEQIRNSVAYPHLNVKIGATHGGISVGEDGASHQCCEDFALMRSLPGMTIICPADDVEARAAVRAAYEMQGPVYLRFGRLAVPVFHDEANYHFEIGKGEQLTEGSDIAIVATGLMVNEARKAAETLAAEGIHARVINIHTIKPLDEDIILKAARECGKIVTAEEHNVIGGLGEAVCAVLSEKLPTPVRRVGVQDVFGCSGPAWDLLKFYGLDAATICKTAHEMLGK
;
A
#
# COMPACT_ATOMS: atom_id res chain seq x y z
N MET A 1 -20.13 11.88 18.54
CA MET A 1 -19.17 11.64 17.43
C MET A 1 -19.88 10.76 16.46
N ALA A 2 -19.95 11.10 15.17
CA ALA A 2 -20.50 10.19 14.16
C ALA A 2 -19.65 8.91 14.17
N ASP A 3 -20.30 7.75 14.07
CA ASP A 3 -19.59 6.47 13.95
C ASP A 3 -18.71 6.51 12.68
N VAL A 4 -17.40 6.51 12.87
CA VAL A 4 -16.44 6.48 11.75
C VAL A 4 -16.53 5.12 11.11
N LYS A 5 -16.87 5.08 9.84
CA LYS A 5 -16.96 3.84 9.06
C LYS A 5 -15.58 3.18 8.99
N MET A 6 -15.49 1.91 9.34
CA MET A 6 -14.26 1.13 9.36
C MET A 6 -14.33 0.04 8.26
N ILE A 7 -13.39 0.05 7.30
CA ILE A 7 -13.35 -0.91 6.20
C ILE A 7 -11.91 -1.38 5.98
N ALA A 8 -11.74 -2.68 5.78
CA ALA A 8 -10.44 -3.22 5.36
C ALA A 8 -10.24 -2.98 3.85
N THR A 9 -9.08 -2.46 3.45
CA THR A 9 -8.81 -2.15 2.03
C THR A 9 -8.88 -3.37 1.12
N ARG A 10 -8.64 -4.59 1.63
CA ARG A 10 -8.89 -5.84 0.88
C ARG A 10 -10.38 -6.07 0.55
N GLU A 11 -11.30 -5.57 1.39
CA GLU A 11 -12.75 -5.65 1.10
C GLU A 11 -13.12 -4.70 -0.02
N SER A 12 -12.56 -3.50 0.01
CA SER A 12 -12.68 -2.51 -1.06
C SER A 12 -12.18 -3.08 -2.39
N TYR A 13 -11.03 -3.78 -2.36
CA TYR A 13 -10.46 -4.47 -3.53
C TYR A 13 -11.44 -5.48 -4.15
N GLY A 14 -11.88 -6.47 -3.39
CA GLY A 14 -12.78 -7.51 -3.91
C GLY A 14 -14.11 -6.94 -4.42
N ASN A 15 -14.69 -5.97 -3.71
CA ASN A 15 -15.94 -5.31 -4.11
C ASN A 15 -15.77 -4.49 -5.39
N THR A 16 -14.62 -3.82 -5.57
CA THR A 16 -14.36 -3.01 -6.78
C THR A 16 -14.16 -3.89 -8.01
N LEU A 17 -13.47 -5.03 -7.88
CA LEU A 17 -13.35 -5.99 -8.99
C LEU A 17 -14.74 -6.47 -9.46
N LYS A 18 -15.62 -6.81 -8.51
CA LYS A 18 -17.00 -7.19 -8.83
C LYS A 18 -17.75 -6.04 -9.53
N ALA A 19 -17.59 -4.81 -9.06
CA ALA A 19 -18.24 -3.64 -9.65
C ALA A 19 -17.77 -3.39 -11.09
N LEU A 20 -16.45 -3.39 -11.33
CA LEU A 20 -15.87 -3.25 -12.68
C LEU A 20 -16.45 -4.29 -13.66
N ALA A 21 -16.52 -5.56 -13.25
CA ALA A 21 -17.09 -6.59 -14.10
C ALA A 21 -18.59 -6.37 -14.40
N ALA A 22 -19.35 -5.87 -13.45
CA ALA A 22 -20.77 -5.53 -13.62
C ALA A 22 -20.98 -4.30 -14.52
N GLU A 23 -20.00 -3.42 -14.64
CA GLU A 23 -19.98 -2.24 -15.52
C GLU A 23 -19.64 -2.60 -16.98
N GLY A 24 -19.41 -3.89 -17.29
CA GLY A 24 -19.17 -4.36 -18.67
C GLY A 24 -17.69 -4.47 -19.04
N HIS A 25 -16.79 -4.49 -18.07
CA HIS A 25 -15.36 -4.75 -18.31
C HIS A 25 -15.12 -6.26 -18.49
N ASP A 26 -15.43 -6.79 -19.68
CA ASP A 26 -15.47 -8.24 -19.95
C ASP A 26 -14.08 -8.89 -20.06
N ASN A 27 -13.04 -8.11 -20.31
CA ASN A 27 -11.67 -8.60 -20.35
C ASN A 27 -11.00 -8.68 -18.95
N LEU A 28 -11.71 -8.24 -17.88
CA LEU A 28 -11.22 -8.40 -16.50
C LEU A 28 -11.41 -9.85 -16.07
N VAL A 29 -10.30 -10.48 -15.63
CA VAL A 29 -10.28 -11.82 -15.05
C VAL A 29 -9.55 -11.81 -13.72
N VAL A 30 -9.95 -12.68 -12.80
CA VAL A 30 -9.37 -12.76 -11.44
C VAL A 30 -8.80 -14.14 -11.20
N LEU A 31 -7.57 -14.19 -10.68
CA LEU A 31 -6.91 -15.42 -10.32
C LEU A 31 -6.56 -15.41 -8.83
N ASP A 32 -6.67 -16.56 -8.19
CA ASP A 32 -6.32 -16.79 -6.80
C ASP A 32 -5.43 -18.03 -6.64
N ALA A 33 -4.71 -18.07 -5.52
CA ALA A 33 -3.94 -19.23 -5.08
C ALA A 33 -4.57 -19.82 -3.80
N ASP A 34 -5.81 -20.32 -3.92
CA ASP A 34 -6.63 -20.93 -2.82
C ASP A 34 -6.92 -19.97 -1.65
N LEU A 35 -6.92 -18.67 -1.88
CA LEU A 35 -7.12 -17.63 -0.84
C LEU A 35 -8.28 -16.67 -1.12
N ALA A 36 -9.20 -17.00 -2.05
CA ALA A 36 -10.28 -16.12 -2.47
C ALA A 36 -11.15 -15.57 -1.32
N ALA A 37 -11.35 -16.35 -0.26
CA ALA A 37 -12.10 -15.92 0.92
C ALA A 37 -11.33 -14.84 1.73
N ALA A 38 -10.03 -15.02 1.89
CA ALA A 38 -9.16 -14.12 2.64
C ALA A 38 -8.84 -12.85 1.87
N THR A 39 -8.53 -12.94 0.57
CA THR A 39 -8.26 -11.82 -0.34
C THR A 39 -9.51 -11.01 -0.70
N LYS A 40 -10.71 -11.56 -0.38
CA LYS A 40 -12.03 -11.01 -0.71
C LYS A 40 -12.41 -11.08 -2.19
N THR A 41 -11.62 -11.70 -3.03
CA THR A 41 -11.99 -11.99 -4.44
C THR A 41 -13.09 -13.03 -4.57
N GLY A 42 -13.41 -13.76 -3.49
CA GLY A 42 -14.56 -14.64 -3.42
C GLY A 42 -15.91 -13.96 -3.72
N VAL A 43 -16.03 -12.63 -3.54
CA VAL A 43 -17.23 -11.87 -3.97
C VAL A 43 -17.31 -11.76 -5.48
N PHE A 44 -16.17 -11.60 -6.16
CA PHE A 44 -16.07 -11.65 -7.62
C PHE A 44 -16.42 -13.06 -8.14
N ARG A 45 -15.79 -14.11 -7.56
CA ARG A 45 -16.04 -15.50 -7.93
C ARG A 45 -17.53 -15.87 -7.89
N LYS A 46 -18.25 -15.39 -6.86
CA LYS A 46 -19.71 -15.65 -6.76
C LYS A 46 -20.53 -14.97 -7.85
N ALA A 47 -20.12 -13.80 -8.31
CA ALA A 47 -20.83 -13.01 -9.30
C ALA A 47 -20.44 -13.41 -10.74
N HIS A 48 -19.19 -13.76 -10.98
CA HIS A 48 -18.59 -14.03 -12.29
C HIS A 48 -17.70 -15.29 -12.23
N PRO A 49 -18.28 -16.51 -11.98
CA PRO A 49 -17.51 -17.73 -11.79
C PRO A 49 -16.74 -18.19 -13.03
N ASP A 50 -17.18 -17.80 -14.21
CA ASP A 50 -16.55 -18.06 -15.51
C ASP A 50 -15.30 -17.22 -15.79
N ARG A 51 -15.07 -16.19 -15.00
CA ARG A 51 -13.92 -15.28 -15.10
C ARG A 51 -13.03 -15.30 -13.86
N HIS A 52 -13.23 -16.26 -12.96
CA HIS A 52 -12.40 -16.49 -11.78
C HIS A 52 -11.72 -17.85 -11.85
N PHE A 53 -10.41 -17.86 -11.69
CA PHE A 53 -9.58 -19.06 -11.77
C PHE A 53 -8.81 -19.27 -10.46
N ASP A 54 -9.05 -20.39 -9.80
CA ASP A 54 -8.25 -20.81 -8.66
C ASP A 54 -7.12 -21.73 -9.15
N CYS A 55 -5.88 -21.27 -8.97
CA CYS A 55 -4.68 -21.99 -9.41
C CYS A 55 -4.16 -22.98 -8.35
N GLY A 56 -4.87 -23.12 -7.20
CA GLY A 56 -4.37 -23.82 -6.04
C GLY A 56 -3.23 -23.07 -5.35
N ILE A 57 -2.56 -23.70 -4.39
CA ILE A 57 -1.42 -23.11 -3.66
C ILE A 57 -0.18 -23.12 -4.56
N ALA A 58 -0.20 -22.34 -5.62
CA ALA A 58 0.82 -22.33 -6.67
C ALA A 58 1.00 -20.91 -7.26
N GLU A 59 1.46 -19.96 -6.47
CA GLU A 59 1.55 -18.53 -6.82
C GLU A 59 2.45 -18.29 -8.04
N ALA A 60 3.54 -19.02 -8.17
CA ALA A 60 4.42 -18.93 -9.34
C ALA A 60 3.69 -19.35 -10.62
N ASN A 61 2.91 -20.44 -10.57
CA ASN A 61 2.07 -20.87 -11.69
C ASN A 61 0.98 -19.85 -12.00
N MET A 62 0.30 -19.31 -10.98
CA MET A 62 -0.72 -18.27 -11.11
C MET A 62 -0.16 -17.06 -11.88
N MET A 63 1.06 -16.59 -11.56
CA MET A 63 1.71 -15.48 -12.27
C MET A 63 1.98 -15.83 -13.74
N GLY A 64 2.43 -17.07 -14.03
CA GLY A 64 2.63 -17.53 -15.40
C GLY A 64 1.33 -17.60 -16.22
N VAL A 65 0.24 -18.10 -15.62
CA VAL A 65 -1.10 -18.12 -16.23
C VAL A 65 -1.58 -16.69 -16.52
N ALA A 66 -1.45 -15.77 -15.54
CA ALA A 66 -1.82 -14.37 -15.70
C ALA A 66 -1.03 -13.68 -16.81
N ALA A 67 0.29 -13.94 -16.88
CA ALA A 67 1.12 -13.43 -17.97
C ALA A 67 0.60 -13.89 -19.35
N GLY A 68 0.27 -15.18 -19.49
CA GLY A 68 -0.34 -15.73 -20.71
C GLY A 68 -1.68 -15.08 -21.05
N LEU A 69 -2.58 -14.93 -20.08
CA LEU A 69 -3.88 -14.28 -20.28
C LEU A 69 -3.71 -12.81 -20.71
N SER A 70 -2.75 -12.10 -20.15
CA SER A 70 -2.46 -10.72 -20.54
C SER A 70 -2.05 -10.59 -22.01
N THR A 71 -1.30 -11.57 -22.57
CA THR A 71 -0.95 -11.58 -24.01
C THR A 71 -2.14 -11.80 -24.93
N MET A 72 -3.26 -12.31 -24.39
CA MET A 72 -4.50 -12.54 -25.12
C MET A 72 -5.49 -11.36 -25.01
N GLY A 73 -5.07 -10.22 -24.40
CA GLY A 73 -5.89 -9.03 -24.27
C GLY A 73 -6.75 -8.97 -23.00
N TYR A 74 -6.60 -9.93 -22.09
CA TYR A 74 -7.22 -9.85 -20.77
C TYR A 74 -6.44 -8.94 -19.83
N VAL A 75 -7.14 -8.44 -18.80
CA VAL A 75 -6.56 -7.70 -17.66
C VAL A 75 -6.67 -8.59 -16.42
N PRO A 76 -5.69 -9.47 -16.17
CA PRO A 76 -5.72 -10.35 -15.02
C PRO A 76 -5.36 -9.62 -13.73
N PHE A 77 -6.21 -9.79 -12.72
CA PHE A 77 -5.91 -9.46 -11.33
C PHE A 77 -5.56 -10.76 -10.59
N VAL A 78 -4.31 -10.87 -10.16
CA VAL A 78 -3.82 -12.03 -9.40
C VAL A 78 -3.80 -11.73 -7.92
N SER A 79 -4.33 -12.62 -7.10
CA SER A 79 -4.59 -12.36 -5.68
C SER A 79 -4.01 -13.43 -4.79
N SER A 80 -3.20 -13.02 -3.83
CA SER A 80 -2.67 -13.83 -2.73
C SER A 80 -2.26 -12.92 -1.58
N PHE A 81 -1.73 -13.48 -0.49
CA PHE A 81 -1.08 -12.66 0.53
C PHE A 81 0.21 -12.05 -0.02
N ALA A 82 0.54 -10.85 0.46
CA ALA A 82 1.71 -10.11 -0.01
C ALA A 82 3.00 -10.94 0.06
N MET A 83 3.21 -11.71 1.15
CA MET A 83 4.37 -12.58 1.31
C MET A 83 4.46 -13.64 0.21
N PHE A 84 3.32 -14.20 -0.20
CA PHE A 84 3.31 -15.28 -1.18
C PHE A 84 3.34 -14.73 -2.62
N ALA A 85 2.65 -13.62 -2.87
CA ALA A 85 2.71 -12.94 -4.16
C ALA A 85 4.11 -12.38 -4.42
N ALA A 86 4.61 -11.51 -3.55
CA ALA A 86 5.88 -10.83 -3.75
C ALA A 86 7.09 -11.73 -3.47
N GLY A 87 7.04 -12.58 -2.45
CA GLY A 87 8.17 -13.43 -2.07
C GLY A 87 8.27 -14.69 -2.93
N ARG A 88 7.25 -15.56 -2.88
CA ARG A 88 7.29 -16.88 -3.55
C ARG A 88 7.31 -16.78 -5.08
N ALA A 89 6.55 -15.84 -5.65
CA ALA A 89 6.44 -15.69 -7.10
C ALA A 89 7.32 -14.55 -7.67
N PHE A 90 8.30 -14.05 -6.92
CA PHE A 90 9.13 -12.91 -7.31
C PHE A 90 9.78 -13.08 -8.70
N GLU A 91 10.35 -14.23 -8.96
CA GLU A 91 11.04 -14.51 -10.24
C GLU A 91 10.05 -14.45 -11.42
N GLN A 92 8.84 -15.04 -11.28
CA GLN A 92 7.81 -15.01 -12.31
C GLN A 92 7.27 -13.59 -12.52
N ILE A 93 7.08 -12.82 -11.45
CA ILE A 93 6.73 -11.40 -11.56
C ILE A 93 7.80 -10.65 -12.34
N ARG A 94 9.07 -10.87 -12.01
CA ARG A 94 10.21 -10.23 -12.69
C ARG A 94 10.28 -10.60 -14.17
N ASN A 95 10.34 -11.88 -14.48
CA ASN A 95 10.67 -12.36 -15.83
C ASN A 95 9.45 -12.52 -16.73
N SER A 96 8.31 -12.93 -16.17
CA SER A 96 7.12 -13.20 -16.98
C SER A 96 6.15 -12.02 -17.04
N VAL A 97 6.22 -11.06 -16.08
CA VAL A 97 5.31 -9.92 -16.02
C VAL A 97 6.04 -8.60 -16.24
N ALA A 98 7.03 -8.25 -15.40
CA ALA A 98 7.68 -6.93 -15.45
C ALA A 98 8.61 -6.76 -16.66
N TYR A 99 9.46 -7.75 -16.95
CA TYR A 99 10.40 -7.68 -18.07
C TYR A 99 9.72 -7.48 -19.44
N PRO A 100 8.68 -8.24 -19.80
CA PRO A 100 7.91 -8.00 -21.02
C PRO A 100 6.86 -6.89 -20.89
N HIS A 101 6.77 -6.21 -19.73
CA HIS A 101 5.84 -5.12 -19.43
C HIS A 101 4.37 -5.51 -19.66
N LEU A 102 3.97 -6.70 -19.22
CA LEU A 102 2.63 -7.22 -19.39
C LEU A 102 1.60 -6.54 -18.45
N ASN A 103 0.36 -6.48 -18.91
CA ASN A 103 -0.74 -5.82 -18.21
C ASN A 103 -1.36 -6.69 -17.11
N VAL A 104 -0.55 -7.07 -16.11
CA VAL A 104 -0.96 -7.89 -14.96
C VAL A 104 -1.07 -7.03 -13.71
N LYS A 105 -2.17 -7.17 -12.95
CA LYS A 105 -2.42 -6.46 -11.70
C LYS A 105 -2.27 -7.43 -10.53
N ILE A 106 -1.36 -7.14 -9.62
CA ILE A 106 -1.06 -8.00 -8.48
C ILE A 106 -1.76 -7.42 -7.25
N GLY A 107 -2.90 -8.00 -6.87
CA GLY A 107 -3.68 -7.64 -5.69
C GLY A 107 -3.16 -8.37 -4.45
N ALA A 108 -2.10 -7.86 -3.87
CA ALA A 108 -1.43 -8.41 -2.70
C ALA A 108 -2.12 -7.95 -1.41
N THR A 109 -2.80 -8.87 -0.72
CA THR A 109 -3.46 -8.57 0.56
C THR A 109 -2.59 -8.98 1.75
N HIS A 110 -2.97 -8.60 2.95
CA HIS A 110 -2.26 -8.99 4.18
C HIS A 110 -0.79 -8.54 4.18
N GLY A 111 -0.48 -7.35 3.66
CA GLY A 111 0.86 -6.77 3.78
C GLY A 111 1.14 -6.27 5.19
N GLY A 112 2.39 -6.40 5.65
CA GLY A 112 2.88 -5.85 6.91
C GLY A 112 2.67 -6.73 8.14
N ILE A 113 2.85 -6.13 9.30
CA ILE A 113 2.77 -6.75 10.64
C ILE A 113 1.31 -7.03 11.04
N SER A 114 0.36 -6.24 10.54
CA SER A 114 -1.07 -6.32 10.89
C SER A 114 -1.79 -7.58 10.37
N VAL A 115 -1.07 -8.48 9.72
CA VAL A 115 -1.53 -9.86 9.49
C VAL A 115 -1.91 -10.51 10.82
N GLY A 116 -1.16 -10.23 11.87
CA GLY A 116 -1.53 -10.57 13.22
C GLY A 116 -1.14 -11.99 13.62
N GLU A 117 -2.13 -12.80 13.98
CA GLU A 117 -1.97 -14.12 14.61
C GLU A 117 -1.22 -15.15 13.75
N ASP A 118 -1.30 -15.02 12.43
CA ASP A 118 -0.60 -15.91 11.48
C ASP A 118 0.93 -15.79 11.59
N GLY A 119 1.43 -14.68 12.13
CA GLY A 119 2.82 -14.50 12.53
C GLY A 119 3.80 -14.29 11.38
N ALA A 120 5.09 -14.37 11.69
CA ALA A 120 6.20 -13.97 10.82
C ALA A 120 6.22 -14.62 9.43
N SER A 121 5.73 -15.87 9.31
CA SER A 121 5.70 -16.57 8.01
C SER A 121 4.69 -16.01 7.02
N HIS A 122 3.71 -15.21 7.49
CA HIS A 122 2.65 -14.61 6.70
C HIS A 122 2.76 -13.09 6.63
N GLN A 123 3.41 -12.48 7.62
CA GLN A 123 3.70 -11.05 7.66
C GLN A 123 4.72 -10.70 6.58
N CYS A 124 4.41 -9.73 5.73
CA CYS A 124 5.30 -9.28 4.66
C CYS A 124 5.70 -7.83 4.90
N CYS A 125 6.94 -7.65 5.33
CA CYS A 125 7.55 -6.34 5.55
C CYS A 125 8.61 -6.01 4.49
N GLU A 126 8.70 -6.77 3.40
CA GLU A 126 9.72 -6.69 2.37
C GLU A 126 9.14 -6.47 0.96
N ASP A 127 7.84 -6.49 0.80
CA ASP A 127 7.18 -6.46 -0.50
C ASP A 127 7.45 -5.17 -1.30
N PHE A 128 7.45 -4.01 -0.65
CA PHE A 128 7.83 -2.77 -1.33
C PHE A 128 9.27 -2.82 -1.84
N ALA A 129 10.20 -3.31 -1.03
CA ALA A 129 11.61 -3.43 -1.41
C ALA A 129 11.77 -4.32 -2.65
N LEU A 130 11.14 -5.50 -2.66
CA LEU A 130 11.16 -6.44 -3.77
C LEU A 130 10.55 -5.82 -5.03
N MET A 131 9.37 -5.25 -4.94
CA MET A 131 8.66 -4.70 -6.10
C MET A 131 9.30 -3.40 -6.62
N ARG A 132 9.85 -2.56 -5.74
CA ARG A 132 10.56 -1.34 -6.15
C ARG A 132 11.80 -1.63 -6.99
N SER A 133 12.47 -2.76 -6.76
CA SER A 133 13.64 -3.17 -7.55
C SER A 133 13.31 -3.54 -8.99
N LEU A 134 12.03 -3.80 -9.34
CA LEU A 134 11.63 -4.22 -10.67
C LEU A 134 11.40 -3.00 -11.59
N PRO A 135 12.12 -2.88 -12.73
CA PRO A 135 11.85 -1.83 -13.71
C PRO A 135 10.41 -1.89 -14.23
N GLY A 136 9.78 -0.72 -14.41
CA GLY A 136 8.42 -0.61 -14.96
C GLY A 136 7.28 -1.03 -14.02
N MET A 137 7.56 -1.58 -12.84
CA MET A 137 6.54 -1.91 -11.84
C MET A 137 5.98 -0.64 -11.20
N THR A 138 4.66 -0.48 -11.20
CA THR A 138 3.96 0.53 -10.41
C THR A 138 3.54 -0.06 -9.07
N ILE A 139 3.67 0.69 -7.97
CA ILE A 139 3.36 0.21 -6.61
C ILE A 139 2.40 1.17 -5.92
N ILE A 140 1.25 0.66 -5.49
CA ILE A 140 0.18 1.44 -4.86
C ILE A 140 -0.20 0.78 -3.51
N CYS A 141 -0.29 1.60 -2.46
CA CYS A 141 -0.71 1.18 -1.13
C CYS A 141 -1.74 2.19 -0.58
N PRO A 142 -3.04 1.96 -0.80
CA PRO A 142 -4.08 2.89 -0.41
C PRO A 142 -4.31 2.92 1.10
N ALA A 143 -4.72 4.08 1.62
CA ALA A 143 -4.89 4.35 3.04
C ALA A 143 -6.29 4.01 3.57
N ASP A 144 -7.34 4.09 2.73
CA ASP A 144 -8.73 3.80 3.13
C ASP A 144 -9.57 3.19 2.00
N ASP A 145 -10.88 3.00 2.25
CA ASP A 145 -11.82 2.42 1.29
C ASP A 145 -11.96 3.23 0.00
N VAL A 146 -12.09 4.55 0.12
CA VAL A 146 -12.30 5.43 -1.04
C VAL A 146 -11.10 5.38 -1.96
N GLU A 147 -9.93 5.56 -1.39
CA GLU A 147 -8.65 5.49 -2.11
C GLU A 147 -8.41 4.08 -2.69
N ALA A 148 -8.71 3.01 -1.94
CA ALA A 148 -8.54 1.65 -2.43
C ALA A 148 -9.41 1.35 -3.65
N ARG A 149 -10.67 1.79 -3.65
CA ARG A 149 -11.56 1.64 -4.80
C ARG A 149 -11.07 2.42 -6.02
N ALA A 150 -10.62 3.64 -5.81
CA ALA A 150 -10.06 4.47 -6.88
C ALA A 150 -8.76 3.88 -7.43
N ALA A 151 -7.86 3.38 -6.57
CA ALA A 151 -6.61 2.72 -6.95
C ALA A 151 -6.84 1.47 -7.81
N VAL A 152 -7.83 0.63 -7.47
CA VAL A 152 -8.17 -0.57 -8.27
C VAL A 152 -8.66 -0.20 -9.65
N ARG A 153 -9.53 0.83 -9.77
CA ARG A 153 -10.01 1.35 -11.05
C ARG A 153 -8.88 1.92 -11.89
N ALA A 154 -8.06 2.78 -11.32
CA ALA A 154 -6.90 3.35 -12.00
C ALA A 154 -5.89 2.27 -12.45
N ALA A 155 -5.68 1.25 -11.63
CA ALA A 155 -4.84 0.10 -12.01
C ALA A 155 -5.44 -0.69 -13.18
N TYR A 156 -6.76 -0.88 -13.24
CA TYR A 156 -7.41 -1.54 -14.36
C TYR A 156 -7.20 -0.78 -15.69
N GLU A 157 -7.32 0.53 -15.66
CA GLU A 157 -7.16 1.40 -16.83
C GLU A 157 -5.70 1.55 -17.28
N MET A 158 -4.76 1.48 -16.35
CA MET A 158 -3.33 1.61 -16.63
C MET A 158 -2.81 0.40 -17.42
N GLN A 159 -2.00 0.65 -18.44
CA GLN A 159 -1.25 -0.41 -19.15
C GLN A 159 0.07 -0.70 -18.42
N GLY A 160 0.39 -1.98 -18.27
CA GLY A 160 1.62 -2.45 -17.61
C GLY A 160 1.38 -3.04 -16.22
N PRO A 161 2.46 -3.50 -15.57
CA PRO A 161 2.36 -4.20 -14.30
C PRO A 161 2.10 -3.25 -13.13
N VAL A 162 1.15 -3.63 -12.27
CA VAL A 162 0.82 -2.87 -11.06
C VAL A 162 0.78 -3.81 -9.86
N TYR A 163 1.49 -3.45 -8.80
CA TYR A 163 1.41 -4.08 -7.49
C TYR A 163 0.54 -3.22 -6.57
N LEU A 164 -0.58 -3.78 -6.14
CA LEU A 164 -1.55 -3.16 -5.23
C LEU A 164 -1.46 -3.84 -3.87
N ARG A 165 -1.08 -3.11 -2.84
CA ARG A 165 -0.95 -3.65 -1.48
C ARG A 165 -2.15 -3.28 -0.63
N PHE A 166 -2.82 -4.28 -0.05
CA PHE A 166 -3.99 -4.08 0.80
C PHE A 166 -3.79 -4.66 2.19
N GLY A 167 -4.34 -3.96 3.20
CA GLY A 167 -4.31 -4.39 4.59
C GLY A 167 -5.41 -5.40 4.96
N ARG A 168 -5.15 -6.20 5.99
CA ARG A 168 -6.13 -7.09 6.63
C ARG A 168 -7.07 -6.33 7.55
N LEU A 169 -6.53 -5.38 8.33
CA LEU A 169 -7.29 -4.61 9.31
C LEU A 169 -8.28 -3.65 8.66
N ALA A 170 -9.43 -3.49 9.30
CA ALA A 170 -10.32 -2.37 9.00
C ALA A 170 -9.70 -1.06 9.48
N VAL A 171 -9.70 -0.07 8.62
CA VAL A 171 -9.16 1.27 8.86
C VAL A 171 -10.28 2.31 8.74
N PRO A 172 -10.15 3.48 9.38
CA PRO A 172 -11.13 4.55 9.23
C PRO A 172 -11.21 5.02 7.78
N VAL A 173 -12.43 5.20 7.28
CA VAL A 173 -12.67 5.88 6.00
C VAL A 173 -12.68 7.37 6.28
N PHE A 174 -11.73 8.10 5.71
CA PHE A 174 -11.56 9.53 5.95
C PHE A 174 -11.60 10.38 4.68
N HIS A 175 -11.41 9.79 3.49
CA HIS A 175 -11.62 10.51 2.25
C HIS A 175 -13.11 10.67 1.95
N ASP A 176 -13.48 11.84 1.43
CA ASP A 176 -14.82 12.10 0.92
C ASP A 176 -14.93 11.60 -0.52
N GLU A 177 -15.72 10.57 -0.73
CA GLU A 177 -15.92 9.93 -2.05
C GLU A 177 -16.35 10.92 -3.13
N ALA A 178 -17.13 11.94 -2.78
CA ALA A 178 -17.64 12.91 -3.75
C ALA A 178 -16.56 13.87 -4.27
N ASN A 179 -15.50 14.09 -3.48
CA ASN A 179 -14.45 15.07 -3.78
C ASN A 179 -13.06 14.45 -3.97
N TYR A 180 -12.92 13.13 -3.73
CA TYR A 180 -11.63 12.46 -3.82
C TYR A 180 -11.19 12.28 -5.28
N HIS A 181 -9.98 12.69 -5.58
CA HIS A 181 -9.36 12.51 -6.89
C HIS A 181 -8.08 11.67 -6.76
N PHE A 182 -8.04 10.53 -7.43
CA PHE A 182 -6.89 9.63 -7.44
C PHE A 182 -6.11 9.77 -8.74
N GLU A 183 -4.80 9.97 -8.62
CA GLU A 183 -3.88 10.01 -9.75
C GLU A 183 -2.62 9.20 -9.42
N ILE A 184 -2.32 8.18 -10.23
CA ILE A 184 -1.11 7.35 -10.05
C ILE A 184 0.14 8.24 -10.11
N GLY A 185 1.02 8.12 -9.12
CA GLY A 185 2.27 8.88 -9.05
C GLY A 185 2.14 10.24 -8.38
N LYS A 186 0.95 10.58 -7.85
CA LYS A 186 0.73 11.79 -7.06
C LYS A 186 0.52 11.45 -5.59
N GLY A 187 1.02 12.33 -4.71
CA GLY A 187 0.74 12.30 -3.28
C GLY A 187 -0.35 13.32 -2.93
N GLU A 188 -0.97 13.14 -1.77
CA GLU A 188 -1.98 14.04 -1.25
C GLU A 188 -1.53 14.70 0.04
N GLN A 189 -1.64 16.03 0.13
CA GLN A 189 -1.41 16.76 1.38
C GLN A 189 -2.72 16.80 2.17
N LEU A 190 -2.75 16.12 3.31
CA LEU A 190 -3.94 16.01 4.18
C LEU A 190 -4.05 17.14 5.20
N THR A 191 -2.93 17.66 5.69
CA THR A 191 -2.91 18.77 6.66
C THR A 191 -1.85 19.78 6.28
N GLU A 192 -2.11 21.05 6.62
CA GLU A 192 -1.11 22.11 6.56
C GLU A 192 -0.20 22.07 7.78
N GLY A 193 1.05 22.51 7.62
CA GLY A 193 2.03 22.62 8.70
C GLY A 193 3.40 22.99 8.16
N SER A 194 4.22 23.62 9.02
CA SER A 194 5.56 24.09 8.66
C SER A 194 6.66 23.67 9.63
N ASP A 195 6.33 23.05 10.77
CA ASP A 195 7.33 22.67 11.76
C ASP A 195 8.03 21.35 11.41
N ILE A 196 7.27 20.40 10.84
CA ILE A 196 7.75 19.09 10.41
C ILE A 196 6.77 18.49 9.39
N ALA A 197 7.26 17.69 8.45
CA ALA A 197 6.40 16.90 7.57
C ALA A 197 6.36 15.42 8.02
N ILE A 198 5.17 14.80 7.95
CA ILE A 198 4.95 13.37 8.17
C ILE A 198 4.46 12.79 6.85
N VAL A 199 5.28 11.95 6.23
CA VAL A 199 5.02 11.30 4.94
C VAL A 199 4.67 9.84 5.20
N ALA A 200 3.43 9.46 4.95
CA ALA A 200 2.92 8.14 5.31
C ALA A 200 2.28 7.40 4.13
N THR A 201 2.11 6.08 4.24
CA THR A 201 1.42 5.25 3.26
C THR A 201 0.55 4.20 3.94
N GLY A 202 -0.52 3.78 3.25
CA GLY A 202 -1.42 2.75 3.72
C GLY A 202 -2.00 3.02 5.12
N LEU A 203 -2.06 2.00 5.95
CA LEU A 203 -2.57 2.08 7.33
C LEU A 203 -1.91 3.22 8.15
N MET A 204 -0.62 3.47 7.93
CA MET A 204 0.13 4.47 8.71
C MET A 204 -0.31 5.92 8.44
N VAL A 205 -1.07 6.18 7.39
CA VAL A 205 -1.63 7.52 7.12
C VAL A 205 -2.60 7.94 8.22
N ASN A 206 -3.44 7.02 8.70
CA ASN A 206 -4.34 7.32 9.83
C ASN A 206 -3.57 7.58 11.12
N GLU A 207 -2.50 6.83 11.39
CA GLU A 207 -1.63 7.08 12.54
C GLU A 207 -0.88 8.42 12.43
N ALA A 208 -0.46 8.79 11.22
CA ALA A 208 0.13 10.11 10.94
C ALA A 208 -0.85 11.26 11.21
N ARG A 209 -2.13 11.10 10.83
CA ARG A 209 -3.17 12.09 11.12
C ARG A 209 -3.39 12.27 12.62
N LYS A 210 -3.52 11.16 13.37
CA LYS A 210 -3.63 11.19 14.84
C LYS A 210 -2.41 11.84 15.49
N ALA A 211 -1.21 11.55 14.97
CA ALA A 211 0.01 12.18 15.47
C ALA A 211 0.00 13.70 15.23
N ALA A 212 -0.42 14.15 14.05
CA ALA A 212 -0.53 15.57 13.74
C ALA A 212 -1.56 16.28 14.65
N GLU A 213 -2.69 15.66 14.96
CA GLU A 213 -3.69 16.19 15.92
C GLU A 213 -3.08 16.32 17.32
N THR A 214 -2.32 15.32 17.78
CA THR A 214 -1.64 15.35 19.09
C THR A 214 -0.58 16.45 19.13
N LEU A 215 0.27 16.54 18.11
CA LEU A 215 1.31 17.57 18.00
C LEU A 215 0.71 18.99 17.94
N ALA A 216 -0.42 19.15 17.23
CA ALA A 216 -1.12 20.44 17.15
C ALA A 216 -1.64 20.93 18.52
N ALA A 217 -2.10 20.02 19.39
CA ALA A 217 -2.48 20.35 20.77
C ALA A 217 -1.28 20.84 21.61
N GLU A 218 -0.06 20.53 21.21
CA GLU A 218 1.19 20.99 21.82
C GLU A 218 1.79 22.21 21.11
N GLY A 219 1.08 22.78 20.11
CA GLY A 219 1.53 23.93 19.33
C GLY A 219 2.59 23.58 18.26
N ILE A 220 2.64 22.33 17.82
CA ILE A 220 3.51 21.87 16.72
C ILE A 220 2.64 21.57 15.50
N HIS A 221 2.83 22.31 14.43
CA HIS A 221 2.04 22.19 13.21
C HIS A 221 2.73 21.25 12.20
N ALA A 222 2.31 19.98 12.23
CA ALA A 222 2.82 18.94 11.34
C ALA A 222 2.02 18.89 10.03
N ARG A 223 2.74 18.85 8.90
CA ARG A 223 2.16 18.58 7.58
C ARG A 223 2.06 17.08 7.38
N VAL A 224 0.87 16.56 7.12
CA VAL A 224 0.66 15.14 6.77
C VAL A 224 0.51 14.98 5.27
N ILE A 225 1.31 14.08 4.70
CA ILE A 225 1.29 13.74 3.28
C ILE A 225 1.02 12.24 3.16
N ASN A 226 -0.03 11.89 2.43
CA ASN A 226 -0.34 10.54 2.02
C ASN A 226 0.37 10.23 0.70
N ILE A 227 1.23 9.23 0.70
CA ILE A 227 1.87 8.67 -0.49
C ILE A 227 1.25 7.31 -0.80
N HIS A 228 0.13 7.33 -1.53
CA HIS A 228 -0.51 6.10 -1.97
C HIS A 228 0.23 5.41 -3.12
N THR A 229 1.02 6.13 -3.91
CA THR A 229 1.87 5.56 -4.97
C THR A 229 3.34 5.65 -4.56
N ILE A 230 3.93 4.49 -4.23
CA ILE A 230 5.33 4.41 -3.80
C ILE A 230 6.28 4.45 -5.00
N LYS A 231 5.83 3.93 -6.14
CA LYS A 231 6.56 3.95 -7.41
C LYS A 231 5.57 4.09 -8.58
N PRO A 232 5.69 5.15 -9.41
CA PRO A 232 6.62 6.26 -9.25
C PRO A 232 6.29 7.12 -8.02
N LEU A 233 7.31 7.65 -7.35
CA LEU A 233 7.14 8.54 -6.21
C LEU A 233 6.82 9.96 -6.70
N ASP A 234 5.90 10.66 -6.03
CA ASP A 234 5.70 12.10 -6.24
C ASP A 234 6.85 12.88 -5.59
N GLU A 235 7.89 13.11 -6.36
CA GLU A 235 9.07 13.84 -5.89
C GLU A 235 8.76 15.32 -5.59
N ASP A 236 7.81 15.91 -6.32
CA ASP A 236 7.48 17.35 -6.19
C ASP A 236 6.88 17.64 -4.80
N ILE A 237 5.94 16.81 -4.33
CA ILE A 237 5.34 16.98 -3.01
C ILE A 237 6.36 16.77 -1.89
N ILE A 238 7.29 15.80 -2.05
CA ILE A 238 8.37 15.55 -1.10
C ILE A 238 9.35 16.72 -1.04
N LEU A 239 9.78 17.23 -2.20
CA LEU A 239 10.67 18.38 -2.26
C LEU A 239 10.02 19.65 -1.73
N LYS A 240 8.70 19.85 -1.98
CA LYS A 240 7.95 20.97 -1.39
C LYS A 240 7.94 20.85 0.13
N ALA A 241 7.60 19.68 0.68
CA ALA A 241 7.62 19.47 2.11
C ALA A 241 8.99 19.70 2.74
N ALA A 242 10.05 19.23 2.09
CA ALA A 242 11.42 19.44 2.55
C ALA A 242 11.82 20.91 2.60
N ARG A 243 11.45 21.71 1.58
CA ARG A 243 11.72 23.16 1.56
C ARG A 243 10.96 23.92 2.64
N GLU A 244 9.71 23.56 2.88
CA GLU A 244 8.80 24.32 3.74
C GLU A 244 8.87 23.89 5.22
N CYS A 245 9.15 22.60 5.50
CA CYS A 245 9.25 22.08 6.86
C CYS A 245 10.69 21.82 7.34
N GLY A 246 11.63 21.59 6.43
CA GLY A 246 13.04 21.37 6.74
C GLY A 246 13.37 20.04 7.46
N LYS A 247 12.37 19.25 7.84
CA LYS A 247 12.50 17.96 8.56
C LYS A 247 11.34 17.05 8.16
N ILE A 248 11.62 15.75 7.99
CA ILE A 248 10.62 14.78 7.55
C ILE A 248 10.66 13.53 8.44
N VAL A 249 9.48 13.07 8.88
CA VAL A 249 9.27 11.73 9.41
C VAL A 249 8.54 10.92 8.33
N THR A 250 9.05 9.73 7.97
CA THR A 250 8.29 8.81 7.14
C THR A 250 7.64 7.73 7.99
N ALA A 251 6.45 7.25 7.62
CA ALA A 251 5.73 6.23 8.35
C ALA A 251 5.13 5.16 7.42
N GLU A 252 5.54 3.92 7.62
CA GLU A 252 5.15 2.79 6.78
C GLU A 252 5.04 1.49 7.58
N GLU A 253 4.08 0.65 7.25
CA GLU A 253 3.95 -0.70 7.79
C GLU A 253 4.80 -1.67 6.95
N HIS A 254 6.10 -1.44 6.95
CA HIS A 254 7.10 -2.15 6.16
C HIS A 254 8.46 -2.03 6.87
N ASN A 255 9.43 -2.87 6.50
CA ASN A 255 10.81 -2.69 6.94
C ASN A 255 11.32 -1.31 6.51
N VAL A 256 12.08 -0.65 7.37
CA VAL A 256 12.71 0.64 7.04
C VAL A 256 13.70 0.53 5.87
N ILE A 257 14.12 -0.69 5.52
CA ILE A 257 14.99 -0.99 4.38
C ILE A 257 14.13 -1.23 3.13
N GLY A 258 14.37 -0.49 2.08
CA GLY A 258 13.76 -0.67 0.76
C GLY A 258 12.35 -0.11 0.58
N GLY A 259 11.71 0.42 1.63
CA GLY A 259 10.33 0.93 1.60
C GLY A 259 10.19 2.39 1.17
N LEU A 260 9.09 3.03 1.61
CA LEU A 260 8.78 4.44 1.38
C LEU A 260 9.87 5.36 1.93
N GLY A 261 10.34 5.10 3.16
CA GLY A 261 11.34 5.95 3.80
C GLY A 261 12.65 6.03 3.02
N GLU A 262 13.12 4.92 2.45
CA GLU A 262 14.30 4.94 1.58
C GLU A 262 14.02 5.62 0.23
N ALA A 263 12.81 5.47 -0.34
CA ALA A 263 12.46 6.19 -1.56
C ALA A 263 12.53 7.70 -1.35
N VAL A 264 11.98 8.19 -0.23
CA VAL A 264 12.05 9.61 0.17
C VAL A 264 13.50 10.04 0.43
N CYS A 265 14.28 9.24 1.17
CA CYS A 265 15.70 9.54 1.43
C CYS A 265 16.52 9.63 0.13
N ALA A 266 16.28 8.74 -0.85
CA ALA A 266 17.00 8.77 -2.12
C ALA A 266 16.76 10.10 -2.87
N VAL A 267 15.51 10.52 -3.03
CA VAL A 267 15.16 11.80 -3.67
C VAL A 267 15.80 12.99 -2.93
N LEU A 268 15.70 12.98 -1.61
CA LEU A 268 16.22 14.11 -0.81
C LEU A 268 17.75 14.16 -0.81
N SER A 269 18.43 13.03 -0.75
CA SER A 269 19.90 13.01 -0.78
C SER A 269 20.47 13.56 -2.10
N GLU A 270 19.76 13.33 -3.21
CA GLU A 270 20.19 13.78 -4.54
C GLU A 270 19.81 15.23 -4.85
N LYS A 271 18.59 15.65 -4.43
CA LYS A 271 18.00 16.91 -4.90
C LYS A 271 17.94 18.02 -3.84
N LEU A 272 17.73 17.67 -2.58
CA LEU A 272 17.61 18.61 -1.46
C LEU A 272 17.91 17.92 -0.13
N PRO A 273 19.17 17.80 0.28
CA PRO A 273 19.56 17.14 1.53
C PRO A 273 18.77 17.66 2.73
N THR A 274 17.96 16.80 3.31
CA THR A 274 17.02 17.13 4.40
C THR A 274 17.04 16.03 5.44
N PRO A 275 17.06 16.33 6.77
CA PRO A 275 16.96 15.33 7.80
C PRO A 275 15.67 14.50 7.71
N VAL A 276 15.82 13.18 7.70
CA VAL A 276 14.72 12.22 7.69
C VAL A 276 14.85 11.24 8.84
N ARG A 277 13.73 10.94 9.51
CA ARG A 277 13.60 9.79 10.43
C ARG A 277 12.52 8.86 9.91
N ARG A 278 12.75 7.55 10.01
CA ARG A 278 11.88 6.52 9.45
C ARG A 278 11.19 5.74 10.57
N VAL A 279 9.86 5.82 10.62
CA VAL A 279 9.00 4.96 11.45
C VAL A 279 8.53 3.80 10.57
N GLY A 280 8.93 2.60 10.95
CA GLY A 280 8.68 1.35 10.24
C GLY A 280 9.25 0.19 11.05
N VAL A 281 9.16 -1.03 10.55
CA VAL A 281 9.77 -2.21 11.17
C VAL A 281 11.29 -2.08 11.11
N GLN A 282 11.96 -2.16 12.26
CA GLN A 282 13.39 -1.85 12.45
C GLN A 282 14.27 -3.08 12.18
N ASP A 283 14.23 -3.60 10.96
CA ASP A 283 15.03 -4.74 10.49
C ASP A 283 14.94 -5.98 11.39
N VAL A 284 13.71 -6.33 11.74
CA VAL A 284 13.38 -7.51 12.54
C VAL A 284 12.20 -8.26 11.93
N PHE A 285 12.16 -9.56 12.13
CA PHE A 285 10.98 -10.35 11.76
C PHE A 285 9.81 -10.06 12.69
N GLY A 286 8.60 -10.26 12.19
CA GLY A 286 7.40 -10.18 12.99
C GLY A 286 7.23 -11.37 13.95
N CYS A 287 6.12 -11.37 14.69
CA CYS A 287 5.69 -12.47 15.55
C CYS A 287 4.16 -12.59 15.57
N SER A 288 3.65 -13.68 16.15
CA SER A 288 2.21 -13.88 16.30
C SER A 288 1.65 -13.05 17.46
N GLY A 289 0.49 -12.46 17.25
CA GLY A 289 -0.22 -11.69 18.27
C GLY A 289 -1.42 -10.94 17.68
N PRO A 290 -2.26 -10.31 18.52
CA PRO A 290 -3.33 -9.44 18.04
C PRO A 290 -2.76 -8.28 17.22
N ALA A 291 -3.32 -8.02 16.05
CA ALA A 291 -2.74 -7.12 15.07
C ALA A 291 -2.46 -5.70 15.61
N TRP A 292 -3.39 -5.11 16.38
CA TRP A 292 -3.19 -3.78 16.99
C TRP A 292 -2.10 -3.76 18.06
N ASP A 293 -1.94 -4.85 18.82
CA ASP A 293 -0.87 -4.98 19.82
C ASP A 293 0.49 -5.09 19.14
N LEU A 294 0.55 -5.82 18.02
CA LEU A 294 1.77 -5.91 17.22
C LEU A 294 2.17 -4.56 16.61
N LEU A 295 1.22 -3.81 16.04
CA LEU A 295 1.52 -2.47 15.53
C LEU A 295 2.15 -1.60 16.63
N LYS A 296 1.57 -1.59 17.82
CA LYS A 296 2.11 -0.87 18.96
C LYS A 296 3.47 -1.40 19.42
N PHE A 297 3.64 -2.72 19.47
CA PHE A 297 4.90 -3.37 19.88
C PHE A 297 6.06 -3.01 18.95
N TYR A 298 5.79 -2.94 17.63
CA TYR A 298 6.78 -2.55 16.63
C TYR A 298 6.89 -1.03 16.42
N GLY A 299 6.20 -0.23 17.22
CA GLY A 299 6.24 1.23 17.14
C GLY A 299 5.58 1.79 15.87
N LEU A 300 4.60 1.09 15.34
CA LEU A 300 3.83 1.52 14.15
C LEU A 300 2.54 2.22 14.58
N ASP A 301 2.68 3.30 15.35
CA ASP A 301 1.56 4.03 15.94
C ASP A 301 1.82 5.55 16.00
N ALA A 302 0.77 6.30 16.28
CA ALA A 302 0.82 7.76 16.41
C ALA A 302 1.77 8.23 17.51
N ALA A 303 1.89 7.47 18.61
CA ALA A 303 2.76 7.84 19.73
C ALA A 303 4.24 7.81 19.31
N THR A 304 4.64 6.80 18.56
CA THR A 304 6.01 6.69 18.02
C THR A 304 6.29 7.79 17.00
N ILE A 305 5.33 8.13 16.15
CA ILE A 305 5.46 9.26 15.21
C ILE A 305 5.65 10.58 15.97
N CYS A 306 4.83 10.86 17.01
CA CYS A 306 4.99 12.04 17.86
C CYS A 306 6.35 12.10 18.54
N LYS A 307 6.76 10.99 19.17
CA LYS A 307 8.10 10.89 19.81
C LYS A 307 9.22 11.21 18.81
N THR A 308 9.15 10.62 17.63
CA THR A 308 10.14 10.86 16.57
C THR A 308 10.17 12.32 16.11
N ALA A 309 8.97 12.94 16.00
CA ALA A 309 8.86 14.37 15.66
C ALA A 309 9.48 15.26 16.75
N HIS A 310 9.20 15.00 18.04
CA HIS A 310 9.81 15.74 19.16
C HIS A 310 11.35 15.63 19.15
N GLU A 311 11.89 14.42 18.99
CA GLU A 311 13.34 14.20 18.90
C GLU A 311 13.97 15.01 17.75
N MET A 312 13.31 15.06 16.59
CA MET A 312 13.79 15.85 15.44
C MET A 312 13.69 17.36 15.69
N LEU A 313 12.70 17.81 16.46
CA LEU A 313 12.50 19.22 16.80
C LEU A 313 13.36 19.67 17.99
N GLY A 314 14.00 18.75 18.71
CA GLY A 314 14.79 19.02 19.91
C GLY A 314 13.93 19.38 21.12
N LYS A 315 12.75 18.79 21.21
CA LYS A 315 11.77 19.00 22.29
C LYS A 315 11.59 17.76 23.15
#